data_0d0abcbb023acff2d444acd88d031940
#
_entry.id   0d0abcbb023acff2d444acd88d031940
#
_cell.length_a   1.000
_cell.length_b   1.000
_cell.length_c   1.000
_cell.angle_alpha   90.00
_cell.angle_beta   90.00
_cell.angle_gamma   90.00
#
_symmetry.space_group_name_H-M   'P 1'
#
loop_
_entity.id
_entity.type
_entity.pdbx_description
1 polymer ?
#
loop_
_entity_poly.entity_id
_entity_poly.type
_entity_poly.pdbx_seq_one_letter_code
_entity_poly.pdbx_strand_id
1 'polypeptide(L)'
;LLSTLSSENIFIPSACGGGGTCSQCKCQVLSGGGDILPTEVSHFSRSEIKDNYRLACQVKVKGDMEVRIPDEIFSIKKWECTVKSNNNVATFIKELVLELPEGENLDFESGGYIQIDIPEYKLKYSDFEVEDEYREDWDKFKMWDLVAKNSNPDEFRAYSMANHPAEGNIVMLNVRIAHPP
;
A
#
# COMPACT_ATOMS: atom_id res chain seq x y z
N LEU A 1 3.95 -13.09 7.97
CA LEU A 1 4.55 -13.63 6.73
C LEU A 1 4.69 -12.55 5.67
N LEU A 2 3.67 -11.67 5.48
CA LEU A 2 3.73 -10.62 4.46
C LEU A 2 4.94 -9.69 4.66
N SER A 3 5.14 -9.15 5.85
CA SER A 3 6.28 -8.29 6.17
C SER A 3 7.62 -9.03 6.09
N THR A 4 7.65 -10.29 6.53
CA THR A 4 8.87 -11.13 6.43
C THR A 4 9.30 -11.33 4.97
N LEU A 5 8.35 -11.60 4.07
CA LEU A 5 8.64 -11.73 2.64
C LEU A 5 9.09 -10.38 2.04
N SER A 6 8.45 -9.28 2.44
CA SER A 6 8.85 -7.94 2.01
C SER A 6 10.28 -7.58 2.43
N SER A 7 10.72 -7.97 3.64
CA SER A 7 12.11 -7.76 4.09
C SER A 7 13.14 -8.55 3.27
N GLU A 8 12.72 -9.63 2.60
CA GLU A 8 13.52 -10.43 1.69
C GLU A 8 13.33 -10.03 0.20
N ASN A 9 12.77 -8.85 -0.06
CA ASN A 9 12.46 -8.32 -1.40
C ASN A 9 11.46 -9.17 -2.20
N ILE A 10 10.55 -9.86 -1.53
CA ILE A 10 9.45 -10.61 -2.14
C ILE A 10 8.14 -9.87 -1.83
N PHE A 11 7.62 -9.14 -2.81
CA PHE A 11 6.50 -8.21 -2.64
C PHE A 11 5.17 -8.82 -3.07
N ILE A 12 4.45 -9.45 -2.14
CA ILE A 12 3.10 -9.99 -2.42
C ILE A 12 2.09 -8.84 -2.43
N PRO A 13 1.25 -8.71 -3.49
CA PRO A 13 0.23 -7.67 -3.57
C PRO A 13 -0.73 -7.66 -2.39
N SER A 14 -1.05 -6.48 -1.85
CA SER A 14 -1.99 -6.34 -0.75
C SER A 14 -2.64 -4.95 -0.76
N ALA A 15 -3.70 -4.76 -1.55
CA ALA A 15 -4.39 -3.48 -1.67
C ALA A 15 -5.03 -3.00 -0.36
N CYS A 16 -5.28 -3.88 0.61
CA CYS A 16 -5.83 -3.50 1.92
C CYS A 16 -4.77 -3.13 2.97
N GLY A 17 -3.48 -3.05 2.59
CA GLY A 17 -2.41 -2.75 3.54
C GLY A 17 -2.23 -3.83 4.62
N GLY A 18 -2.47 -5.10 4.31
CA GLY A 18 -2.35 -6.18 5.29
C GLY A 18 -3.57 -6.40 6.18
N GLY A 19 -4.68 -5.69 5.93
CA GLY A 19 -5.90 -5.76 6.74
C GLY A 19 -6.74 -7.03 6.56
N GLY A 20 -6.34 -7.98 5.71
CA GLY A 20 -7.04 -9.27 5.53
C GLY A 20 -8.34 -9.19 4.74
N THR A 21 -8.59 -8.12 3.96
CA THR A 21 -9.90 -7.89 3.31
C THR A 21 -9.89 -8.00 1.79
N CYS A 22 -8.74 -7.82 1.12
CA CYS A 22 -8.69 -7.77 -0.35
C CYS A 22 -8.41 -9.11 -1.02
N SER A 23 -8.00 -10.13 -0.30
CA SER A 23 -7.64 -11.47 -0.79
C SER A 23 -6.45 -11.53 -1.76
N GLN A 24 -5.74 -10.43 -1.99
CA GLN A 24 -4.66 -10.40 -3.00
C GLN A 24 -3.38 -11.08 -2.54
N CYS A 25 -3.14 -11.12 -1.23
CA CYS A 25 -1.93 -11.73 -0.67
C CYS A 25 -2.06 -13.25 -0.47
N LYS A 26 -2.80 -13.93 -1.37
CA LYS A 26 -2.93 -15.38 -1.34
C LYS A 26 -1.58 -16.06 -1.62
N CYS A 27 -1.22 -17.03 -0.80
CA CYS A 27 -0.09 -17.93 -1.01
C CYS A 27 -0.46 -19.32 -0.51
N GLN A 28 0.25 -20.34 -0.97
CA GLN A 28 0.07 -21.71 -0.48
C GLN A 28 1.13 -21.99 0.60
N VAL A 29 0.70 -22.28 1.82
CA VAL A 29 1.60 -22.59 2.93
C VAL A 29 1.70 -24.11 3.09
N LEU A 30 2.80 -24.68 2.64
CA LEU A 30 3.00 -26.13 2.61
C LEU A 30 3.31 -26.68 4.01
N SER A 31 4.02 -25.92 4.84
CA SER A 31 4.31 -26.28 6.23
C SER A 31 4.56 -25.04 7.10
N GLY A 32 4.39 -25.16 8.41
CA GLY A 32 4.73 -24.13 9.41
C GLY A 32 3.72 -23.00 9.60
N GLY A 33 2.62 -22.95 8.83
CA GLY A 33 1.65 -21.83 8.86
C GLY A 33 0.57 -21.90 9.94
N GLY A 34 0.44 -23.04 10.65
CA GLY A 34 -0.67 -23.28 11.57
C GLY A 34 -2.03 -23.38 10.85
N ASP A 35 -3.09 -23.43 11.61
CA ASP A 35 -4.46 -23.56 11.09
C ASP A 35 -4.95 -22.25 10.43
N ILE A 36 -5.86 -22.41 9.46
CA ILE A 36 -6.56 -21.27 8.84
C ILE A 36 -7.38 -20.51 9.88
N LEU A 37 -7.28 -19.18 9.86
CA LEU A 37 -8.04 -18.35 10.79
C LEU A 37 -9.49 -18.18 10.32
N PRO A 38 -10.45 -18.04 11.26
CA PRO A 38 -11.85 -17.77 10.89
C PRO A 38 -12.02 -16.55 9.97
N THR A 39 -11.17 -15.53 10.13
CA THR A 39 -11.14 -14.32 9.30
C THR A 39 -10.71 -14.59 7.85
N GLU A 40 -10.00 -15.67 7.59
CA GLU A 40 -9.51 -16.02 6.27
C GLU A 40 -10.50 -16.91 5.48
N VAL A 41 -11.35 -17.67 6.17
CA VAL A 41 -12.19 -18.71 5.56
C VAL A 41 -13.07 -18.17 4.44
N SER A 42 -13.62 -16.97 4.59
CA SER A 42 -14.49 -16.35 3.57
C SER A 42 -13.77 -15.96 2.27
N HIS A 43 -12.44 -15.94 2.27
CA HIS A 43 -11.62 -15.57 1.11
C HIS A 43 -11.21 -16.76 0.24
N PHE A 44 -11.54 -17.97 0.66
CA PHE A 44 -11.11 -19.20 0.00
C PHE A 44 -12.25 -20.15 -0.33
N SER A 45 -12.13 -20.84 -1.44
CA SER A 45 -12.94 -21.99 -1.76
C SER A 45 -12.56 -23.20 -0.87
N ARG A 46 -13.44 -24.19 -0.80
CA ARG A 46 -13.15 -25.42 -0.05
C ARG A 46 -11.90 -26.17 -0.54
N SER A 47 -11.63 -26.09 -1.85
CA SER A 47 -10.42 -26.67 -2.44
C SER A 47 -9.16 -25.91 -1.99
N GLU A 48 -9.16 -24.58 -2.06
CA GLU A 48 -8.04 -23.76 -1.61
C GLU A 48 -7.72 -24.00 -0.12
N ILE A 49 -8.75 -24.11 0.73
CA ILE A 49 -8.54 -24.43 2.15
C ILE A 49 -7.87 -25.80 2.30
N LYS A 50 -8.32 -26.82 1.55
CA LYS A 50 -7.74 -28.16 1.58
C LYS A 50 -6.29 -28.17 1.08
N ASP A 51 -5.97 -27.30 0.13
CA ASP A 51 -4.64 -27.14 -0.46
C ASP A 51 -3.76 -26.16 0.34
N ASN A 52 -4.16 -25.80 1.57
CA ASN A 52 -3.45 -24.94 2.50
C ASN A 52 -3.17 -23.53 1.96
N TYR A 53 -4.08 -22.96 1.17
CA TYR A 53 -3.99 -21.55 0.82
C TYR A 53 -4.30 -20.66 2.02
N ARG A 54 -3.52 -19.59 2.18
CA ARG A 54 -3.60 -18.65 3.28
C ARG A 54 -3.46 -17.21 2.77
N LEU A 55 -3.91 -16.24 3.57
CA LEU A 55 -3.57 -14.83 3.35
C LEU A 55 -2.23 -14.53 4.04
N ALA A 56 -1.19 -14.18 3.27
CA ALA A 56 0.13 -13.91 3.83
C ALA A 56 0.11 -12.86 4.95
N CYS A 57 -0.78 -11.87 4.88
CA CYS A 57 -0.93 -10.85 5.92
C CYS A 57 -1.51 -11.40 7.24
N GLN A 58 -2.20 -12.54 7.22
CA GLN A 58 -2.80 -13.15 8.41
C GLN A 58 -1.93 -14.26 9.02
N VAL A 59 -0.91 -14.74 8.29
CA VAL A 59 -0.01 -15.78 8.76
C VAL A 59 1.12 -15.19 9.58
N LYS A 60 1.27 -15.63 10.83
CA LYS A 60 2.39 -15.27 11.70
C LYS A 60 3.53 -16.27 11.54
N VAL A 61 4.72 -15.77 11.22
CA VAL A 61 5.94 -16.57 11.20
C VAL A 61 6.37 -16.84 12.64
N LYS A 62 6.45 -18.13 13.00
CA LYS A 62 6.87 -18.57 14.34
C LYS A 62 8.07 -19.51 14.32
N GLY A 63 8.55 -19.85 13.15
CA GLY A 63 9.66 -20.78 12.91
C GLY A 63 9.77 -21.07 11.43
N ASP A 64 10.42 -22.16 11.08
CA ASP A 64 10.61 -22.57 9.70
C ASP A 64 9.27 -22.81 8.99
N MET A 65 9.17 -22.31 7.78
CA MET A 65 7.98 -22.42 6.94
C MET A 65 8.36 -22.76 5.51
N GLU A 66 7.48 -23.50 4.84
CA GLU A 66 7.57 -23.71 3.41
C GLU A 66 6.35 -23.08 2.73
N VAL A 67 6.62 -22.16 1.81
CA VAL A 67 5.58 -21.37 1.14
C VAL A 67 5.78 -21.43 -0.37
N ARG A 68 4.70 -21.66 -1.10
CA ARG A 68 4.68 -21.53 -2.56
C ARG A 68 4.03 -20.23 -2.93
N ILE A 69 4.74 -19.43 -3.71
CA ILE A 69 4.33 -18.12 -4.19
C ILE A 69 4.26 -18.18 -5.72
N PRO A 70 3.26 -17.53 -6.37
CA PRO A 70 3.22 -17.44 -7.83
C PRO A 70 4.48 -16.79 -8.41
N ASP A 71 4.93 -17.28 -9.57
CA ASP A 71 6.19 -16.83 -10.18
C ASP A 71 6.16 -15.34 -10.55
N GLU A 72 4.99 -14.81 -10.87
CA GLU A 72 4.77 -13.40 -11.21
C GLU A 72 5.20 -12.45 -10.08
N ILE A 73 5.14 -12.89 -8.84
CA ILE A 73 5.53 -12.11 -7.67
C ILE A 73 7.01 -11.73 -7.71
N PHE A 74 7.86 -12.59 -8.25
CA PHE A 74 9.31 -12.33 -8.34
C PHE A 74 9.69 -11.28 -9.38
N SER A 75 8.75 -10.86 -10.23
CA SER A 75 8.94 -9.76 -11.18
C SER A 75 8.59 -8.39 -10.60
N ILE A 76 7.96 -8.33 -9.42
CA ILE A 76 7.56 -7.08 -8.78
C ILE A 76 8.81 -6.38 -8.27
N LYS A 77 8.98 -5.12 -8.69
CA LYS A 77 10.10 -4.26 -8.29
C LYS A 77 9.66 -3.19 -7.30
N LYS A 78 10.61 -2.73 -6.50
CA LYS A 78 10.46 -1.56 -5.63
C LYS A 78 11.44 -0.48 -6.09
N TRP A 79 10.98 0.76 -6.14
CA TRP A 79 11.79 1.92 -6.51
C TRP A 79 11.76 2.99 -5.44
N GLU A 80 12.86 3.71 -5.31
CA GLU A 80 12.91 4.99 -4.63
C GLU A 80 12.63 6.08 -5.66
N CYS A 81 11.46 6.69 -5.58
CA CYS A 81 11.00 7.70 -6.53
C CYS A 81 11.26 9.11 -6.00
N THR A 82 11.42 10.06 -6.92
CA THR A 82 11.52 11.48 -6.56
C THR A 82 10.14 12.13 -6.61
N VAL A 83 9.78 12.89 -5.58
CA VAL A 83 8.55 13.70 -5.61
C VAL A 83 8.75 14.86 -6.57
N LYS A 84 7.97 14.88 -7.66
CA LYS A 84 7.96 15.96 -8.64
C LYS A 84 7.05 17.10 -8.22
N SER A 85 5.86 16.76 -7.71
CA SER A 85 4.88 17.71 -7.17
C SER A 85 3.97 17.05 -6.17
N ASN A 86 3.40 17.86 -5.26
CA ASN A 86 2.46 17.42 -4.25
C ASN A 86 1.50 18.56 -3.89
N ASN A 87 0.55 18.87 -4.77
CA ASN A 87 -0.32 20.03 -4.68
C ASN A 87 -1.74 19.61 -4.32
N ASN A 88 -2.51 20.48 -3.67
CA ASN A 88 -3.94 20.24 -3.51
C ASN A 88 -4.64 20.36 -4.85
N VAL A 89 -5.51 19.41 -5.14
CA VAL A 89 -6.48 19.45 -6.27
C VAL A 89 -7.92 19.52 -5.77
N ALA A 90 -8.10 19.38 -4.47
CA ALA A 90 -9.32 19.66 -3.74
C ALA A 90 -8.96 19.90 -2.26
N THR A 91 -9.90 20.41 -1.47
CA THR A 91 -9.69 20.79 -0.06
C THR A 91 -8.92 19.76 0.76
N PHE A 92 -9.20 18.46 0.56
CA PHE A 92 -8.58 17.36 1.29
C PHE A 92 -7.99 16.27 0.36
N ILE A 93 -7.64 16.64 -0.87
CA ILE A 93 -7.00 15.72 -1.81
C ILE A 93 -5.75 16.37 -2.38
N LYS A 94 -4.62 15.69 -2.22
CA LYS A 94 -3.36 16.05 -2.88
C LYS A 94 -3.12 15.17 -4.09
N GLU A 95 -2.74 15.79 -5.18
CA GLU A 95 -2.13 15.12 -6.32
C GLU A 95 -0.63 14.99 -6.06
N LEU A 96 -0.20 13.76 -5.87
CA LEU A 96 1.20 13.40 -5.72
C LEU A 96 1.73 12.85 -7.04
N VAL A 97 2.72 13.53 -7.61
CA VAL A 97 3.40 13.08 -8.83
C VAL A 97 4.81 12.63 -8.47
N LEU A 98 5.11 11.39 -8.82
CA LEU A 98 6.40 10.74 -8.58
C LEU A 98 7.10 10.49 -9.92
N GLU A 99 8.41 10.73 -9.96
CA GLU A 99 9.28 10.33 -11.06
C GLU A 99 10.04 9.06 -10.67
N LEU A 100 10.08 8.09 -11.57
CA LEU A 100 10.87 6.88 -11.39
C LEU A 100 12.37 7.21 -11.56
N PRO A 101 13.25 6.35 -11.01
CA PRO A 101 14.69 6.49 -11.22
C PRO A 101 15.05 6.47 -12.71
N GLU A 102 16.16 7.14 -13.06
CA GLU A 102 16.66 7.18 -14.44
C GLU A 102 16.90 5.77 -15.00
N GLY A 103 16.38 5.51 -16.19
CA GLY A 103 16.51 4.22 -16.88
C GLY A 103 15.47 3.17 -16.45
N GLU A 104 14.67 3.42 -15.42
CA GLU A 104 13.55 2.56 -15.05
C GLU A 104 12.28 2.94 -15.82
N ASN A 105 11.42 1.97 -16.06
CA ASN A 105 10.12 2.17 -16.69
C ASN A 105 9.07 1.33 -15.97
N LEU A 106 7.91 1.92 -15.73
CA LEU A 106 6.73 1.24 -15.20
C LEU A 106 5.73 1.01 -16.34
N ASP A 107 5.65 -0.23 -16.80
CA ASP A 107 4.61 -0.67 -17.71
C ASP A 107 3.37 -1.07 -16.88
N PHE A 108 2.26 -0.40 -17.12
CA PHE A 108 1.01 -0.64 -16.39
C PHE A 108 -0.22 -0.40 -17.26
N GLU A 109 -1.32 -0.99 -16.87
CA GLU A 109 -2.64 -0.76 -17.47
C GLU A 109 -3.44 0.24 -16.64
N SER A 110 -4.31 1.01 -17.28
CA SER A 110 -5.23 1.94 -16.58
C SER A 110 -6.05 1.20 -15.53
N GLY A 111 -6.09 1.75 -14.31
CA GLY A 111 -6.72 1.09 -13.15
C GLY A 111 -5.75 0.24 -12.33
N GLY A 112 -4.50 0.12 -12.75
CA GLY A 112 -3.44 -0.47 -11.92
C GLY A 112 -3.23 0.31 -10.63
N TYR A 113 -2.61 -0.32 -9.65
CA TYR A 113 -2.27 0.31 -8.38
C TYR A 113 -0.81 0.04 -8.01
N ILE A 114 -0.27 0.93 -7.18
CA ILE A 114 1.03 0.75 -6.55
C ILE A 114 0.89 0.64 -5.05
N GLN A 115 1.91 0.09 -4.40
CA GLN A 115 2.06 0.12 -2.95
C GLN A 115 3.18 1.09 -2.58
N ILE A 116 2.91 1.94 -1.60
CA ILE A 116 3.88 2.88 -1.05
C ILE A 116 4.17 2.48 0.39
N ASP A 117 5.43 2.28 0.72
CA ASP A 117 5.86 2.11 2.09
C ASP A 117 5.74 3.42 2.85
N ILE A 118 5.21 3.35 4.04
CA ILE A 118 5.02 4.49 4.92
C ILE A 118 6.03 4.39 6.07
N PRO A 119 7.09 5.21 6.09
CA PRO A 119 8.06 5.18 7.18
C PRO A 119 7.41 5.57 8.50
N GLU A 120 8.10 5.32 9.60
CA GLU A 120 7.72 5.91 10.88
C GLU A 120 7.81 7.43 10.80
N TYR A 121 6.76 8.11 11.24
CA TYR A 121 6.73 9.57 11.27
C TYR A 121 5.83 10.12 12.39
N LYS A 122 6.07 11.37 12.73
CA LYS A 122 5.16 12.22 13.50
C LYS A 122 5.22 13.63 12.93
N LEU A 123 4.11 14.13 12.43
CA LEU A 123 4.00 15.46 11.84
C LEU A 123 2.73 16.16 12.32
N LYS A 124 2.74 17.48 12.25
CA LYS A 124 1.58 18.31 12.52
C LYS A 124 0.94 18.70 11.18
N TYR A 125 -0.37 18.83 11.15
CA TYR A 125 -1.07 19.30 9.96
C TYR A 125 -0.75 20.78 9.64
N SER A 126 -0.31 21.55 10.64
CA SER A 126 0.25 22.89 10.44
C SER A 126 1.50 22.92 9.56
N ASP A 127 2.16 21.78 9.36
CA ASP A 127 3.37 21.66 8.54
C ASP A 127 3.02 21.42 7.06
N PHE A 128 1.74 21.20 6.73
CA PHE A 128 1.30 21.04 5.34
C PHE A 128 1.25 22.38 4.60
N GLU A 129 1.76 22.37 3.38
CA GLU A 129 1.49 23.44 2.42
C GLU A 129 0.10 23.20 1.81
N VAL A 130 -0.78 24.19 1.96
CA VAL A 130 -2.15 24.17 1.45
C VAL A 130 -2.39 25.47 0.70
N GLU A 131 -2.89 25.37 -0.51
CA GLU A 131 -3.19 26.50 -1.38
C GLU A 131 -4.28 27.39 -0.75
N ASP A 132 -4.19 28.70 -0.97
CA ASP A 132 -5.02 29.70 -0.29
C ASP A 132 -6.52 29.47 -0.47
N GLU A 133 -6.94 28.94 -1.62
CA GLU A 133 -8.34 28.65 -1.92
C GLU A 133 -8.96 27.56 -1.02
N TYR A 134 -8.14 26.72 -0.38
CA TYR A 134 -8.62 25.63 0.49
C TYR A 134 -8.46 25.93 1.99
N ARG A 135 -7.78 27.02 2.37
CA ARG A 135 -7.46 27.34 3.76
C ARG A 135 -8.69 27.62 4.61
N GLU A 136 -9.73 28.27 4.05
CA GLU A 136 -10.97 28.54 4.77
C GLU A 136 -11.64 27.25 5.30
N ASP A 137 -11.66 26.21 4.48
CA ASP A 137 -12.17 24.91 4.92
C ASP A 137 -11.28 24.26 5.98
N TRP A 138 -9.95 24.37 5.84
CA TRP A 138 -9.02 23.86 6.84
C TRP A 138 -9.19 24.54 8.20
N ASP A 139 -9.44 25.86 8.22
CA ASP A 139 -9.76 26.61 9.43
C ASP A 139 -11.09 26.15 10.03
N LYS A 140 -12.12 26.03 9.21
CA LYS A 140 -13.46 25.59 9.59
C LYS A 140 -13.45 24.20 10.24
N PHE A 141 -12.68 23.27 9.69
CA PHE A 141 -12.55 21.90 10.19
C PHE A 141 -11.42 21.73 11.23
N LYS A 142 -10.74 22.82 11.61
CA LYS A 142 -9.64 22.84 12.59
C LYS A 142 -8.52 21.85 12.24
N MET A 143 -8.22 21.73 10.96
CA MET A 143 -7.25 20.77 10.46
C MET A 143 -5.83 21.04 11.00
N TRP A 144 -5.46 22.30 11.16
CA TRP A 144 -4.12 22.74 11.61
C TRP A 144 -3.70 22.20 12.98
N ASP A 145 -4.69 21.88 13.84
CA ASP A 145 -4.44 21.38 15.20
C ASP A 145 -4.17 19.86 15.23
N LEU A 146 -4.36 19.19 14.12
CA LEU A 146 -4.21 17.73 14.04
C LEU A 146 -2.76 17.31 13.99
N VAL A 147 -2.52 16.08 14.47
CA VAL A 147 -1.23 15.40 14.43
C VAL A 147 -1.41 14.04 13.77
N ALA A 148 -0.60 13.77 12.75
CA ALA A 148 -0.51 12.44 12.16
C ALA A 148 0.76 11.74 12.63
N LYS A 149 0.66 10.42 12.82
CA LYS A 149 1.80 9.58 13.16
C LYS A 149 1.65 8.20 12.57
N ASN A 150 2.77 7.62 12.22
CA ASN A 150 2.93 6.19 12.00
C ASN A 150 4.05 5.69 12.92
N SER A 151 3.81 4.61 13.65
CA SER A 151 4.80 3.96 14.52
C SER A 151 5.04 2.50 14.10
N ASN A 152 4.55 2.11 12.92
CA ASN A 152 4.75 0.80 12.35
C ASN A 152 5.70 0.92 11.13
N PRO A 153 6.94 0.41 11.22
CA PRO A 153 7.89 0.49 10.12
C PRO A 153 7.47 -0.34 8.90
N ASP A 154 6.61 -1.33 9.10
CA ASP A 154 6.12 -2.22 8.04
C ASP A 154 4.80 -1.72 7.42
N GLU A 155 4.41 -0.47 7.70
CA GLU A 155 3.18 0.11 7.18
C GLU A 155 3.32 0.43 5.69
N PHE A 156 2.30 0.08 4.92
CA PHE A 156 2.19 0.46 3.52
C PHE A 156 0.74 0.75 3.13
N ARG A 157 0.56 1.47 2.04
CA ARG A 157 -0.76 1.79 1.47
C ARG A 157 -0.75 1.53 -0.03
N ALA A 158 -1.87 1.04 -0.53
CA ALA A 158 -2.11 0.88 -1.95
C ALA A 158 -2.89 2.09 -2.48
N TYR A 159 -2.45 2.60 -3.62
CA TYR A 159 -3.10 3.70 -4.34
C TYR A 159 -3.27 3.33 -5.80
N SER A 160 -4.49 3.51 -6.32
CA SER A 160 -4.70 3.43 -7.76
C SER A 160 -3.97 4.57 -8.47
N MET A 161 -3.31 4.27 -9.58
CA MET A 161 -2.67 5.29 -10.40
C MET A 161 -3.73 6.15 -11.09
N ALA A 162 -3.53 7.47 -11.02
CA ALA A 162 -4.45 8.47 -11.59
C ALA A 162 -4.02 8.91 -13.00
N ASN A 163 -2.76 8.63 -13.39
CA ASN A 163 -2.29 8.95 -14.73
C ASN A 163 -2.61 7.84 -15.74
N HIS A 164 -2.65 8.25 -17.01
CA HIS A 164 -2.75 7.31 -18.13
C HIS A 164 -1.33 6.83 -18.52
N PRO A 165 -1.14 5.56 -18.95
CA PRO A 165 0.18 5.03 -19.34
C PRO A 165 0.92 5.88 -20.39
N ALA A 166 0.18 6.56 -21.29
CA ALA A 166 0.76 7.43 -22.32
C ALA A 166 1.31 8.79 -21.80
N GLU A 167 1.13 9.12 -20.53
CA GLU A 167 1.61 10.38 -19.95
C GLU A 167 3.10 10.35 -19.56
N GLY A 168 3.77 9.24 -19.83
CA GLY A 168 5.21 9.09 -19.63
C GLY A 168 5.56 8.33 -18.35
N ASN A 169 6.83 8.39 -17.99
CA ASN A 169 7.40 7.59 -16.91
C ASN A 169 7.20 8.26 -15.54
N ILE A 170 5.95 8.52 -15.20
CA ILE A 170 5.52 9.09 -13.93
C ILE A 170 4.46 8.22 -13.27
N VAL A 171 4.33 8.35 -11.96
CA VAL A 171 3.22 7.83 -11.18
C VAL A 171 2.47 9.00 -10.57
N MET A 172 1.20 9.14 -10.90
CA MET A 172 0.32 10.16 -10.34
C MET A 172 -0.71 9.52 -9.44
N LEU A 173 -0.88 10.06 -8.25
CA LEU A 173 -1.82 9.57 -7.24
C LEU A 173 -2.69 10.70 -6.72
N ASN A 174 -3.96 10.41 -6.48
CA ASN A 174 -4.83 11.30 -5.71
C ASN A 174 -4.93 10.77 -4.27
N VAL A 175 -4.25 11.45 -3.36
CA VAL A 175 -4.12 11.04 -1.95
C VAL A 175 -5.06 11.88 -1.10
N ARG A 176 -6.03 11.21 -0.47
CA ARG A 176 -6.93 11.87 0.47
C ARG A 176 -6.22 12.11 1.81
N ILE A 177 -6.26 13.37 2.26
CA ILE A 177 -5.86 13.74 3.62
C ILE A 177 -6.94 13.26 4.59
N ALA A 178 -6.57 12.36 5.50
CA ALA A 178 -7.51 11.86 6.50
C ALA A 178 -7.76 12.93 7.57
N HIS A 179 -8.99 13.12 7.94
CA HIS A 179 -9.38 13.89 9.12
C HIS A 179 -10.26 13.02 10.02
N PRO A 180 -10.25 13.22 11.34
CA PRO A 180 -11.19 12.57 12.24
C PRO A 180 -12.64 12.89 11.84
N PRO A 181 -13.57 11.96 12.07
CA PRO A 181 -15.00 12.18 11.83
C PRO A 181 -15.58 13.28 12.72
#